data_642e7abb7321fd4133beedcb6ba15cdf
#
_entry.id   642e7abb7321fd4133beedcb6ba15cdf
#
_cell.length_a   1.000
_cell.length_b   1.000
_cell.length_c   1.000
_cell.angle_alpha   90.00
_cell.angle_beta   90.00
_cell.angle_gamma   90.00
#
_symmetry.space_group_name_H-M   'P 1'
#
loop_
_entity.id
_entity.type
_entity.pdbx_description
1 polymer ?
#
loop_
_entity_poly.entity_id
_entity_poly.type
_entity_poly.pdbx_seq_one_letter_code
_entity_poly.pdbx_strand_id
1 'polypeptide(L)'
;MKLAFLGDSITEGVGASSQENSYVSLVGQNLGCEVINYGISGTRIARQTTSSVNHRRDIDFNMRTILLDKTADKIFVFGGTNDFGHGDAVIGEKGDYGHFTFHGAVNMLFSTLIGMYGKENVIILLPLKRCNIDVKINPVTGKRLVDYVEILKYYVNLYGLKYVDLFNNGLPQPPEGESEYFIDGLHPNDKGHKYLAEKICEFIKNDK
;
A
#
# COMPACT_ATOMS: atom_id res chain seq x y z
N MET A 1 9.42 -0.32 20.36
CA MET A 1 9.34 -0.36 18.89
C MET A 1 8.18 0.52 18.45
N LYS A 2 8.41 1.36 17.45
CA LYS A 2 7.43 2.25 16.84
C LYS A 2 7.34 1.94 15.34
N LEU A 3 6.16 1.65 14.84
CA LEU A 3 5.92 1.29 13.44
C LEU A 3 5.05 2.35 12.75
N ALA A 4 5.46 2.79 11.57
CA ALA A 4 4.70 3.70 10.72
C ALA A 4 4.07 2.92 9.54
N PHE A 5 2.84 3.28 9.16
CA PHE A 5 2.12 2.66 8.05
C PHE A 5 1.64 3.74 7.07
N LEU A 6 2.30 3.85 5.93
CA LEU A 6 1.89 4.73 4.83
C LEU A 6 1.02 3.95 3.85
N GLY A 7 -0.21 4.42 3.61
CA GLY A 7 -1.10 3.69 2.72
C GLY A 7 -2.35 4.47 2.32
N ASP A 8 -3.28 3.73 1.74
CA ASP A 8 -4.56 4.22 1.24
C ASP A 8 -5.73 3.86 2.18
N SER A 9 -6.93 3.59 1.62
CA SER A 9 -8.14 3.23 2.37
C SER A 9 -7.98 1.97 3.21
N ILE A 10 -7.24 0.97 2.73
CA ILE A 10 -7.04 -0.27 3.48
C ILE A 10 -6.21 0.02 4.73
N THR A 11 -5.20 0.88 4.63
CA THR A 11 -4.39 1.33 5.77
C THR A 11 -5.17 2.26 6.69
N GLU A 12 -6.02 3.15 6.16
CA GLU A 12 -6.92 3.98 6.95
C GLU A 12 -7.89 3.14 7.80
N GLY A 13 -8.19 1.91 7.37
CA GLY A 13 -9.04 0.96 8.10
C GLY A 13 -10.45 0.83 7.51
N VAL A 14 -10.65 1.23 6.24
CA VAL A 14 -11.95 1.05 5.57
C VAL A 14 -12.30 -0.43 5.50
N GLY A 15 -13.53 -0.76 5.94
CA GLY A 15 -14.06 -2.12 6.04
C GLY A 15 -13.95 -2.73 7.42
N ALA A 16 -13.08 -2.22 8.29
CA ALA A 16 -13.09 -2.59 9.70
C ALA A 16 -14.29 -1.97 10.42
N SER A 17 -14.89 -2.71 11.34
CA SER A 17 -16.05 -2.25 12.13
C SER A 17 -15.71 -1.10 13.10
N SER A 18 -14.43 -0.96 13.47
CA SER A 18 -13.88 0.16 14.24
C SER A 18 -12.40 0.34 13.94
N GLN A 19 -11.81 1.46 14.36
CA GLN A 19 -10.37 1.71 14.18
C GLN A 19 -9.50 0.68 14.94
N GLU A 20 -9.97 0.18 16.07
CA GLU A 20 -9.29 -0.83 16.87
C GLU A 20 -9.18 -2.16 16.12
N ASN A 21 -10.11 -2.44 15.19
CA ASN A 21 -10.14 -3.63 14.34
C ASN A 21 -9.40 -3.44 13.01
N SER A 22 -8.86 -2.23 12.73
CA SER A 22 -7.99 -2.04 11.57
C SER A 22 -6.69 -2.83 11.71
N TYR A 23 -6.12 -3.31 10.60
CA TYR A 23 -4.90 -4.11 10.64
C TYR A 23 -3.74 -3.38 11.33
N VAL A 24 -3.66 -2.06 11.17
CA VAL A 24 -2.62 -1.22 11.81
C VAL A 24 -2.75 -1.30 13.34
N SER A 25 -3.96 -1.08 13.86
CA SER A 25 -4.21 -1.17 15.31
C SER A 25 -3.97 -2.57 15.85
N LEU A 26 -4.40 -3.60 15.11
CA LEU A 26 -4.19 -5.00 15.50
C LEU A 26 -2.70 -5.39 15.50
N VAL A 27 -1.87 -4.86 14.59
CA VAL A 27 -0.41 -5.05 14.64
C VAL A 27 0.16 -4.47 15.92
N GLY A 28 -0.24 -3.24 16.28
CA GLY A 28 0.18 -2.60 17.54
C GLY A 28 -0.19 -3.42 18.77
N GLN A 29 -1.44 -3.89 18.82
CA GLN A 29 -1.96 -4.74 19.91
C GLN A 29 -1.19 -6.06 20.00
N ASN A 30 -1.03 -6.78 18.88
CA ASN A 30 -0.42 -8.10 18.83
C ASN A 30 1.09 -8.08 19.17
N LEU A 31 1.77 -6.98 18.91
CA LEU A 31 3.21 -6.81 19.17
C LEU A 31 3.49 -6.01 20.44
N GLY A 32 2.49 -5.42 21.07
CA GLY A 32 2.66 -4.53 22.22
C GLY A 32 3.54 -3.33 21.88
N CYS A 33 3.32 -2.69 20.72
CA CYS A 33 4.15 -1.60 20.23
C CYS A 33 3.32 -0.39 19.74
N GLU A 34 3.98 0.77 19.67
CA GLU A 34 3.37 1.98 19.11
C GLU A 34 3.22 1.83 17.59
N VAL A 35 2.06 2.23 17.07
CA VAL A 35 1.78 2.27 15.64
C VAL A 35 1.29 3.67 15.24
N ILE A 36 1.73 4.16 14.08
CA ILE A 36 1.26 5.41 13.50
C ILE A 36 0.62 5.08 12.15
N ASN A 37 -0.66 5.42 12.01
CA ASN A 37 -1.42 5.18 10.80
C ASN A 37 -1.46 6.43 9.92
N TYR A 38 -0.81 6.36 8.76
CA TYR A 38 -0.83 7.38 7.71
C TYR A 38 -1.71 6.94 6.51
N GLY A 39 -2.74 6.15 6.73
CA GLY A 39 -3.71 5.78 5.70
C GLY A 39 -4.59 6.97 5.29
N ILE A 40 -4.79 7.17 4.00
CA ILE A 40 -5.74 8.14 3.44
C ILE A 40 -6.46 7.51 2.24
N SER A 41 -7.77 7.36 2.35
CA SER A 41 -8.61 6.71 1.35
C SER A 41 -8.47 7.33 -0.04
N GLY A 42 -8.34 6.47 -1.05
CA GLY A 42 -8.30 6.85 -2.46
C GLY A 42 -6.99 7.48 -2.92
N THR A 43 -5.97 7.60 -2.04
CA THR A 43 -4.68 8.15 -2.45
C THR A 43 -3.85 7.15 -3.26
N ARG A 44 -2.94 7.67 -4.07
CA ARG A 44 -2.10 6.95 -5.03
C ARG A 44 -0.64 7.20 -4.77
N ILE A 45 0.21 6.31 -5.27
CA ILE A 45 1.66 6.50 -5.25
C ILE A 45 2.04 7.59 -6.26
N ALA A 46 1.51 7.50 -7.49
CA ALA A 46 1.72 8.49 -8.52
C ALA A 46 0.72 9.66 -8.39
N ARG A 47 1.18 10.86 -8.74
CA ARG A 47 0.37 12.07 -8.73
C ARG A 47 -0.71 12.01 -9.79
N GLN A 48 -1.93 12.33 -9.38
CA GLN A 48 -3.05 12.50 -10.27
C GLN A 48 -2.86 13.74 -11.15
N THR A 49 -3.17 13.64 -12.43
CA THR A 49 -3.13 14.77 -13.38
C THR A 49 -4.43 15.56 -13.36
N THR A 50 -5.56 14.86 -13.10
CA THR A 50 -6.89 15.44 -12.98
C THR A 50 -7.30 15.49 -11.51
N SER A 51 -7.70 16.68 -11.04
CA SER A 51 -8.14 16.85 -9.65
C SER A 51 -9.36 16.02 -9.33
N SER A 52 -9.33 15.33 -8.20
CA SER A 52 -10.47 14.59 -7.66
C SER A 52 -11.51 15.54 -7.06
N VAL A 53 -12.78 15.15 -7.06
CA VAL A 53 -13.83 15.88 -6.31
C VAL A 53 -13.46 15.98 -4.82
N ASN A 54 -12.86 14.94 -4.27
CA ASN A 54 -12.26 14.96 -2.95
C ASN A 54 -10.75 15.20 -3.07
N HIS A 55 -10.30 16.43 -2.94
CA HIS A 55 -8.90 16.85 -3.05
C HIS A 55 -7.94 16.14 -2.07
N ARG A 56 -8.45 15.57 -0.98
CA ARG A 56 -7.65 14.75 -0.06
C ARG A 56 -7.05 13.54 -0.75
N ARG A 57 -7.70 13.04 -1.83
CA ARG A 57 -7.21 11.92 -2.64
C ARG A 57 -6.05 12.29 -3.55
N ASP A 58 -5.82 13.58 -3.79
CA ASP A 58 -4.78 14.08 -4.69
C ASP A 58 -3.43 14.28 -3.99
N ILE A 59 -3.40 14.08 -2.67
CA ILE A 59 -2.16 14.11 -1.89
C ILE A 59 -1.47 12.75 -2.05
N ASP A 60 -0.61 12.64 -3.07
CA ASP A 60 0.12 11.40 -3.39
C ASP A 60 1.05 10.95 -2.23
N PHE A 61 1.50 9.69 -2.28
CA PHE A 61 2.35 9.13 -1.23
C PHE A 61 3.66 9.91 -1.07
N ASN A 62 4.25 10.39 -2.18
CA ASN A 62 5.49 11.18 -2.13
C ASN A 62 5.30 12.51 -1.38
N MET A 63 4.17 13.21 -1.61
CA MET A 63 3.86 14.45 -0.87
C MET A 63 3.74 14.20 0.62
N ARG A 64 3.22 13.04 1.02
CA ARG A 64 2.99 12.70 2.43
C ARG A 64 4.26 12.31 3.18
N THR A 65 5.38 12.06 2.49
CA THR A 65 6.65 11.70 3.16
C THR A 65 7.11 12.78 4.13
N ILE A 66 6.78 14.05 3.90
CA ILE A 66 7.13 15.15 4.79
C ILE A 66 6.44 15.11 6.16
N LEU A 67 5.31 14.38 6.24
CA LEU A 67 4.50 14.25 7.46
C LEU A 67 4.91 13.03 8.30
N LEU A 68 5.78 12.17 7.78
CA LEU A 68 6.14 10.92 8.43
C LEU A 68 7.07 11.16 9.64
N ASP A 69 6.79 10.46 10.73
CA ASP A 69 7.63 10.47 11.91
C ASP A 69 8.95 9.72 11.65
N LYS A 70 10.03 10.49 11.53
CA LYS A 70 11.38 9.97 11.28
C LYS A 70 11.96 9.15 12.45
N THR A 71 11.28 9.14 13.60
CA THR A 71 11.67 8.37 14.77
C THR A 71 11.05 6.96 14.80
N ALA A 72 10.22 6.62 13.82
CA ALA A 72 9.71 5.27 13.70
C ALA A 72 10.83 4.28 13.35
N ASP A 73 10.83 3.13 14.01
CA ASP A 73 11.83 2.08 13.81
C ASP A 73 11.69 1.40 12.43
N LYS A 74 10.46 1.30 11.91
CA LYS A 74 10.17 0.73 10.59
C LYS A 74 9.00 1.46 9.94
N ILE A 75 9.01 1.52 8.61
CA ILE A 75 7.90 2.02 7.78
C ILE A 75 7.38 0.93 6.86
N PHE A 76 6.07 0.69 6.91
CA PHE A 76 5.35 -0.19 5.99
C PHE A 76 4.61 0.65 4.96
N VAL A 77 4.75 0.31 3.68
CA VAL A 77 4.11 1.01 2.56
C VAL A 77 3.13 0.10 1.88
N PHE A 78 1.85 0.48 1.85
CA PHE A 78 0.78 -0.31 1.23
C PHE A 78 0.00 0.54 0.23
N GLY A 79 0.31 0.42 -1.06
CA GLY A 79 -0.29 1.22 -2.13
C GLY A 79 -0.17 0.59 -3.51
N GLY A 80 -0.71 1.28 -4.52
CA GLY A 80 -0.71 0.85 -5.91
C GLY A 80 -2.07 0.35 -6.42
N THR A 81 -2.98 -0.08 -5.52
CA THR A 81 -4.32 -0.51 -5.92
C THR A 81 -5.16 0.64 -6.48
N ASN A 82 -4.99 1.87 -5.99
CA ASN A 82 -5.69 3.06 -6.48
C ASN A 82 -5.06 3.61 -7.77
N ASP A 83 -3.75 3.49 -7.93
CA ASP A 83 -3.06 3.79 -9.20
C ASP A 83 -3.65 2.94 -10.32
N PHE A 84 -3.83 1.63 -10.09
CA PHE A 84 -4.54 0.75 -10.99
C PHE A 84 -6.03 1.08 -11.11
N GLY A 85 -6.72 1.28 -9.98
CA GLY A 85 -8.20 1.32 -9.92
C GLY A 85 -8.81 2.54 -10.58
N HIS A 86 -8.22 3.70 -10.40
CA HIS A 86 -8.70 5.00 -10.86
C HIS A 86 -7.60 6.06 -11.01
N GLY A 87 -6.34 5.65 -11.00
CA GLY A 87 -5.21 6.53 -11.29
C GLY A 87 -5.19 6.94 -12.76
N ASP A 88 -4.82 8.19 -13.04
CA ASP A 88 -4.67 8.75 -14.39
C ASP A 88 -3.21 9.05 -14.77
N ALA A 89 -2.28 8.75 -13.89
CA ALA A 89 -0.85 8.83 -14.20
C ALA A 89 -0.46 7.72 -15.19
N VAL A 90 0.36 8.07 -16.16
CA VAL A 90 0.91 7.08 -17.12
C VAL A 90 1.89 6.14 -16.40
N ILE A 91 2.12 4.96 -16.99
CA ILE A 91 3.06 3.99 -16.39
C ILE A 91 4.49 4.51 -16.34
N GLY A 92 4.97 5.19 -17.40
CA GLY A 92 6.36 5.60 -17.53
C GLY A 92 7.31 4.46 -17.84
N GLU A 93 8.61 4.69 -17.65
CA GLU A 93 9.69 3.76 -17.97
C GLU A 93 10.58 3.46 -16.76
N LYS A 94 11.32 2.34 -16.82
CA LYS A 94 12.33 2.02 -15.82
C LYS A 94 13.38 3.11 -15.75
N GLY A 95 13.63 3.62 -14.55
CA GLY A 95 14.57 4.71 -14.31
C GLY A 95 13.93 6.11 -14.25
N ASP A 96 12.65 6.28 -14.62
CA ASP A 96 11.92 7.51 -14.34
C ASP A 96 12.02 7.88 -12.86
N TYR A 97 12.04 9.19 -12.59
CA TYR A 97 12.11 9.72 -11.24
C TYR A 97 11.23 10.98 -11.12
N GLY A 98 10.24 10.94 -10.25
CA GLY A 98 9.31 12.06 -10.02
C GLY A 98 7.86 11.59 -9.89
N HIS A 99 6.92 12.51 -9.73
CA HIS A 99 5.54 12.21 -9.30
C HIS A 99 4.60 11.71 -10.42
N PHE A 100 4.91 11.98 -11.69
CA PHE A 100 3.90 12.00 -12.77
C PHE A 100 3.80 10.70 -13.57
N THR A 101 4.69 9.75 -13.35
CA THR A 101 4.58 8.39 -13.89
C THR A 101 4.58 7.40 -12.74
N PHE A 102 3.98 6.21 -12.93
CA PHE A 102 3.97 5.23 -11.84
C PHE A 102 5.38 4.72 -11.54
N HIS A 103 6.19 4.43 -12.58
CA HIS A 103 7.61 4.09 -12.40
C HIS A 103 8.37 5.18 -11.63
N GLY A 104 8.22 6.44 -12.05
CA GLY A 104 8.90 7.57 -11.43
C GLY A 104 8.51 7.78 -9.97
N ALA A 105 7.21 7.66 -9.68
CA ALA A 105 6.67 7.87 -8.34
C ALA A 105 7.09 6.76 -7.36
N VAL A 106 7.10 5.50 -7.80
CA VAL A 106 7.61 4.37 -6.99
C VAL A 106 9.10 4.53 -6.72
N ASN A 107 9.89 4.87 -7.76
CA ASN A 107 11.33 5.10 -7.66
C ASN A 107 11.65 6.22 -6.65
N MET A 108 10.98 7.35 -6.78
CA MET A 108 11.14 8.49 -5.88
C MET A 108 10.71 8.16 -4.45
N LEU A 109 9.56 7.50 -4.27
CA LEU A 109 9.05 7.13 -2.94
C LEU A 109 10.03 6.23 -2.21
N PHE A 110 10.47 5.13 -2.85
CA PHE A 110 11.34 4.16 -2.20
C PHE A 110 12.70 4.77 -1.85
N SER A 111 13.30 5.52 -2.79
CA SER A 111 14.58 6.20 -2.51
C SER A 111 14.47 7.23 -1.39
N THR A 112 13.35 7.98 -1.32
CA THR A 112 13.11 8.94 -0.24
C THR A 112 12.97 8.23 1.11
N LEU A 113 12.18 7.14 1.19
CA LEU A 113 12.00 6.39 2.42
C LEU A 113 13.29 5.70 2.87
N ILE A 114 14.10 5.19 1.95
CA ILE A 114 15.44 4.65 2.26
C ILE A 114 16.31 5.73 2.90
N GLY A 115 16.31 6.94 2.36
CA GLY A 115 17.04 8.07 2.95
C GLY A 115 16.57 8.47 4.34
N MET A 116 15.27 8.26 4.65
CA MET A 116 14.67 8.61 5.95
C MET A 116 14.89 7.54 7.03
N TYR A 117 14.75 6.25 6.67
CA TYR A 117 14.67 5.14 7.63
C TYR A 117 15.81 4.12 7.50
N GLY A 118 16.58 4.19 6.41
CA GLY A 118 17.49 3.10 6.02
C GLY A 118 16.74 1.94 5.35
N LYS A 119 17.38 1.29 4.37
CA LYS A 119 16.73 0.26 3.53
C LYS A 119 16.18 -0.93 4.32
N GLU A 120 16.83 -1.31 5.43
CA GLU A 120 16.42 -2.45 6.26
C GLU A 120 15.11 -2.21 7.02
N ASN A 121 14.70 -0.94 7.12
CA ASN A 121 13.53 -0.50 7.86
C ASN A 121 12.36 -0.08 6.95
N VAL A 122 12.54 -0.16 5.63
CA VAL A 122 11.46 0.09 4.64
C VAL A 122 10.90 -1.24 4.15
N ILE A 123 9.63 -1.49 4.43
CA ILE A 123 8.94 -2.73 4.07
C ILE A 123 7.78 -2.42 3.13
N ILE A 124 7.71 -3.10 2.01
CA ILE A 124 6.65 -2.92 1.02
C ILE A 124 5.60 -4.03 1.17
N LEU A 125 4.35 -3.64 1.35
CA LEU A 125 3.22 -4.56 1.29
C LEU A 125 2.69 -4.51 -0.15
N LEU A 126 2.83 -5.60 -0.90
CA LEU A 126 2.27 -5.65 -2.25
C LEU A 126 0.74 -5.64 -2.21
N PRO A 127 0.06 -4.99 -3.18
CA PRO A 127 -1.39 -4.90 -3.20
C PRO A 127 -2.09 -6.24 -3.05
N LEU A 128 -3.24 -6.26 -2.38
CA LEU A 128 -4.15 -7.42 -2.40
C LEU A 128 -4.74 -7.62 -3.79
N LYS A 129 -5.10 -8.87 -4.10
CA LYS A 129 -6.04 -9.12 -5.20
C LYS A 129 -7.38 -8.46 -4.89
N ARG A 130 -8.06 -8.02 -5.93
CA ARG A 130 -9.41 -7.43 -5.84
C ARG A 130 -10.35 -8.12 -6.83
N CYS A 131 -11.64 -7.88 -6.71
CA CYS A 131 -12.61 -8.44 -7.65
C CYS A 131 -12.26 -8.05 -9.10
N ASN A 132 -12.64 -8.89 -10.04
CA ASN A 132 -12.45 -8.66 -11.49
C ASN A 132 -10.98 -8.41 -11.93
N ILE A 133 -9.99 -8.85 -11.14
CA ILE A 133 -8.58 -8.62 -11.41
C ILE A 133 -8.13 -9.15 -12.77
N ASP A 134 -8.76 -10.24 -13.23
CA ASP A 134 -8.39 -10.93 -14.48
C ASP A 134 -8.90 -10.20 -15.73
N VAL A 135 -9.95 -9.39 -15.60
CA VAL A 135 -10.62 -8.71 -16.73
C VAL A 135 -10.50 -7.19 -16.69
N LYS A 136 -10.33 -6.61 -15.49
CA LYS A 136 -10.24 -5.15 -15.34
C LYS A 136 -8.86 -4.65 -15.79
N ILE A 137 -8.88 -3.58 -16.57
CA ILE A 137 -7.69 -2.80 -16.94
C ILE A 137 -7.86 -1.35 -16.50
N ASN A 138 -6.77 -0.68 -16.22
CA ASN A 138 -6.78 0.76 -16.02
C ASN A 138 -7.01 1.44 -17.38
N PRO A 139 -7.99 2.37 -17.51
CA PRO A 139 -8.37 2.95 -18.80
C PRO A 139 -7.30 3.87 -19.40
N VAL A 140 -6.43 4.44 -18.60
CA VAL A 140 -5.36 5.35 -19.06
C VAL A 140 -4.12 4.58 -19.52
N THR A 141 -3.73 3.56 -18.75
CA THR A 141 -2.47 2.85 -19.00
C THR A 141 -2.67 1.56 -19.82
N GLY A 142 -3.90 1.05 -19.92
CA GLY A 142 -4.19 -0.26 -20.50
C GLY A 142 -3.62 -1.44 -19.70
N LYS A 143 -3.17 -1.21 -18.46
CA LYS A 143 -2.49 -2.19 -17.61
C LYS A 143 -3.44 -2.84 -16.60
N ARG A 144 -3.12 -4.07 -16.20
CA ARG A 144 -3.79 -4.80 -15.11
C ARG A 144 -3.08 -4.56 -13.79
N LEU A 145 -3.71 -4.89 -12.67
CA LEU A 145 -3.11 -4.73 -11.34
C LEU A 145 -1.77 -5.48 -11.21
N VAL A 146 -1.66 -6.65 -11.84
CA VAL A 146 -0.40 -7.41 -11.85
C VAL A 146 0.77 -6.61 -12.44
N ASP A 147 0.54 -5.79 -13.47
CA ASP A 147 1.60 -4.97 -14.07
C ASP A 147 2.13 -3.92 -13.07
N TYR A 148 1.24 -3.33 -12.26
CA TYR A 148 1.62 -2.41 -11.18
C TYR A 148 2.41 -3.14 -10.07
N VAL A 149 1.98 -4.36 -9.71
CA VAL A 149 2.69 -5.19 -8.73
C VAL A 149 4.10 -5.54 -9.21
N GLU A 150 4.27 -5.87 -10.49
CA GLU A 150 5.60 -6.17 -11.05
C GLU A 150 6.51 -4.93 -11.08
N ILE A 151 5.96 -3.72 -11.25
CA ILE A 151 6.73 -2.48 -11.11
C ILE A 151 7.19 -2.28 -9.65
N LEU A 152 6.30 -2.50 -8.68
CA LEU A 152 6.67 -2.45 -7.26
C LEU A 152 7.79 -3.46 -6.96
N LYS A 153 7.66 -4.72 -7.41
CA LYS A 153 8.68 -5.75 -7.24
C LYS A 153 10.00 -5.40 -7.92
N TYR A 154 9.95 -4.78 -9.10
CA TYR A 154 11.16 -4.32 -9.78
C TYR A 154 11.97 -3.37 -8.89
N TYR A 155 11.33 -2.36 -8.29
CA TYR A 155 12.03 -1.40 -7.42
C TYR A 155 12.37 -1.99 -6.05
N VAL A 156 11.57 -2.90 -5.50
CA VAL A 156 11.93 -3.68 -4.31
C VAL A 156 13.25 -4.41 -4.53
N ASN A 157 13.38 -5.12 -5.65
CA ASN A 157 14.61 -5.84 -6.00
C ASN A 157 15.78 -4.91 -6.31
N LEU A 158 15.53 -3.82 -7.04
CA LEU A 158 16.56 -2.82 -7.38
C LEU A 158 17.22 -2.22 -6.14
N TYR A 159 16.43 -1.90 -5.13
CA TYR A 159 16.91 -1.30 -3.88
C TYR A 159 17.26 -2.31 -2.78
N GLY A 160 16.97 -3.60 -2.98
CA GLY A 160 17.16 -4.65 -1.98
C GLY A 160 16.25 -4.44 -0.76
N LEU A 161 15.02 -3.98 -0.98
CA LEU A 161 14.03 -3.78 0.08
C LEU A 161 13.37 -5.10 0.48
N LYS A 162 12.88 -5.13 1.71
CA LYS A 162 12.00 -6.20 2.20
C LYS A 162 10.57 -5.99 1.74
N TYR A 163 9.82 -7.08 1.55
CA TYR A 163 8.41 -7.00 1.18
C TYR A 163 7.60 -8.17 1.70
N VAL A 164 6.31 -7.96 1.84
CA VAL A 164 5.32 -9.00 2.10
C VAL A 164 4.48 -9.16 0.82
N ASP A 165 4.53 -10.35 0.21
CA ASP A 165 3.77 -10.63 -1.01
C ASP A 165 2.30 -10.96 -0.68
N LEU A 166 1.52 -9.92 -0.42
CA LEU A 166 0.09 -10.06 -0.19
C LEU A 166 -0.69 -10.34 -1.48
N PHE A 167 -0.09 -10.11 -2.66
CA PHE A 167 -0.73 -10.39 -3.93
C PHE A 167 -0.87 -11.88 -4.20
N ASN A 168 0.20 -12.65 -3.96
CA ASN A 168 0.21 -14.09 -4.21
C ASN A 168 -0.10 -14.91 -2.95
N ASN A 169 0.34 -14.42 -1.78
CA ASN A 169 0.29 -15.14 -0.51
C ASN A 169 -0.63 -14.46 0.53
N GLY A 170 -1.45 -13.51 0.09
CA GLY A 170 -2.42 -12.80 0.92
C GLY A 170 -3.79 -13.46 0.96
N LEU A 171 -4.81 -12.62 1.10
CA LEU A 171 -6.21 -13.04 1.07
C LEU A 171 -6.58 -13.64 -0.30
N PRO A 172 -7.52 -14.60 -0.36
CA PRO A 172 -8.02 -15.09 -1.62
C PRO A 172 -8.63 -13.97 -2.45
N GLN A 173 -8.65 -14.14 -3.78
CA GLN A 173 -9.30 -13.18 -4.68
C GLN A 173 -10.78 -13.06 -4.32
N PRO A 174 -11.28 -11.85 -4.00
CA PRO A 174 -12.67 -11.68 -3.64
C PRO A 174 -13.59 -11.74 -4.87
N PRO A 175 -14.84 -12.17 -4.70
CA PRO A 175 -15.91 -11.92 -5.65
C PRO A 175 -16.28 -10.43 -5.68
N GLU A 176 -17.19 -10.03 -6.55
CA GLU A 176 -17.87 -8.73 -6.43
C GLU A 176 -18.73 -8.69 -5.16
N GLY A 177 -18.68 -7.56 -4.45
CA GLY A 177 -19.47 -7.36 -3.24
C GLY A 177 -18.87 -8.00 -1.99
N GLU A 178 -19.74 -8.30 -1.03
CA GLU A 178 -19.36 -8.83 0.27
C GLU A 178 -18.94 -10.31 0.19
N SER A 179 -17.96 -10.66 0.99
CA SER A 179 -17.43 -12.03 1.09
C SER A 179 -16.88 -12.31 2.48
N GLU A 180 -16.29 -13.51 2.69
CA GLU A 180 -15.73 -13.89 3.98
C GLU A 180 -14.70 -12.89 4.53
N TYR A 181 -13.89 -12.25 3.67
CA TYR A 181 -12.79 -11.37 4.07
C TYR A 181 -12.95 -9.92 3.59
N PHE A 182 -13.96 -9.60 2.79
CA PHE A 182 -14.12 -8.29 2.15
C PHE A 182 -15.55 -7.78 2.25
N ILE A 183 -15.71 -6.44 2.29
CA ILE A 183 -17.03 -5.79 2.30
C ILE A 183 -17.56 -5.47 0.89
N ASP A 184 -16.66 -5.31 -0.11
CA ASP A 184 -17.02 -4.79 -1.44
C ASP A 184 -16.12 -5.31 -2.57
N GLY A 185 -15.42 -6.41 -2.34
CA GLY A 185 -14.47 -6.98 -3.31
C GLY A 185 -13.14 -6.24 -3.42
N LEU A 186 -12.87 -5.27 -2.53
CA LEU A 186 -11.62 -4.51 -2.43
C LEU A 186 -11.18 -4.32 -0.98
N HIS A 187 -12.08 -3.83 -0.12
CA HIS A 187 -11.76 -3.47 1.25
C HIS A 187 -11.97 -4.66 2.20
N PRO A 188 -10.94 -5.06 2.95
CA PRO A 188 -11.06 -6.13 3.92
C PRO A 188 -12.07 -5.78 5.02
N ASN A 189 -12.87 -6.77 5.47
CA ASN A 189 -13.67 -6.68 6.68
C ASN A 189 -12.81 -7.02 7.92
N ASP A 190 -13.39 -7.14 9.12
CA ASP A 190 -12.64 -7.44 10.34
C ASP A 190 -11.80 -8.71 10.24
N LYS A 191 -12.31 -9.77 9.58
CA LYS A 191 -11.53 -11.00 9.36
C LYS A 191 -10.34 -10.75 8.42
N GLY A 192 -10.56 -9.96 7.37
CA GLY A 192 -9.51 -9.58 6.43
C GLY A 192 -8.44 -8.71 7.09
N HIS A 193 -8.84 -7.71 7.88
CA HIS A 193 -7.90 -6.88 8.65
C HIS A 193 -7.10 -7.71 9.66
N LYS A 194 -7.75 -8.64 10.37
CA LYS A 194 -7.06 -9.57 11.29
C LYS A 194 -6.02 -10.41 10.56
N TYR A 195 -6.37 -10.97 9.41
CA TYR A 195 -5.44 -11.75 8.59
C TYR A 195 -4.21 -10.93 8.17
N LEU A 196 -4.42 -9.68 7.70
CA LEU A 196 -3.33 -8.78 7.34
C LEU A 196 -2.40 -8.50 8.53
N ALA A 197 -2.98 -8.24 9.71
CA ALA A 197 -2.21 -8.01 10.92
C ALA A 197 -1.36 -9.23 11.31
N GLU A 198 -1.93 -10.44 11.23
CA GLU A 198 -1.22 -11.69 11.51
C GLU A 198 -0.02 -11.88 10.56
N LYS A 199 -0.20 -11.65 9.25
CA LYS A 199 0.87 -11.74 8.24
C LYS A 199 1.99 -10.75 8.49
N ILE A 200 1.66 -9.52 8.84
CA ILE A 200 2.67 -8.48 9.14
C ILE A 200 3.40 -8.81 10.45
N CYS A 201 2.68 -9.27 11.47
CA CYS A 201 3.31 -9.71 12.73
C CYS A 201 4.24 -10.92 12.54
N GLU A 202 3.84 -11.89 11.72
CA GLU A 202 4.67 -13.03 11.35
C GLU A 202 5.96 -12.57 10.65
N PHE A 203 5.83 -11.68 9.68
CA PHE A 203 6.98 -11.08 8.99
C PHE A 203 7.94 -10.40 9.97
N ILE A 204 7.43 -9.54 10.87
CA ILE A 204 8.27 -8.82 11.84
C ILE A 204 8.98 -9.77 12.81
N LYS A 205 8.33 -10.85 13.25
CA LYS A 205 8.94 -11.84 14.15
C LYS A 205 10.07 -12.64 13.50
N ASN A 206 9.97 -12.86 12.19
CA ASN A 206 10.96 -13.60 11.39
C ASN A 206 12.07 -12.70 10.84
N ASP A 207 11.90 -11.39 10.90
CA ASP A 207 12.83 -10.36 10.42
C ASP A 207 13.86 -9.98 11.54
N LYS A 208 14.59 -10.97 12.02
CA LYS A 208 15.63 -10.80 13.07
C LYS A 208 17.02 -10.80 12.49
#